data_e43bff8d20c10d1532e0d5fa4f9c723c
#
_entry.id   e43bff8d20c10d1532e0d5fa4f9c723c
#
_cell.length_a   1.000
_cell.length_b   1.000
_cell.length_c   1.000
_cell.angle_alpha   90.00
_cell.angle_beta   90.00
_cell.angle_gamma   90.00
#
_symmetry.space_group_name_H-M   'P 1'
#
loop_
_entity.id
_entity.type
_entity.pdbx_description
1 polymer ?
#
loop_
_entity_poly.entity_id
_entity_poly.type
_entity_poly.pdbx_seq_one_letter_code
_entity_poly.pdbx_strand_id
1 'polypeptide(L)'
;MNGRGQRPTLLVVCAVLLTGCASATPPNTHSNLPAPTSAAAAGASSSQGGAGPSESAQMICSLEVKTQVAAILHLPDSPPTTSSWADHVYTCVYHLAPGPLTLSVQESADPASARTYFATSKQRLAAVRQLSGLGEFAYAAPAGSVVVLKDNKTLRIDVTKLPSQFGQPPVLRTDLASELAAAIMGCWTGA
;
A
#
# COMPACT_ATOMS: atom_id res chain seq x y z
N MET A 1 58.65 13.12 -0.40
CA MET A 1 58.31 12.89 -1.81
C MET A 1 56.79 12.63 -1.87
N ASN A 2 56.06 13.59 -2.43
CA ASN A 2 54.61 13.65 -2.42
C ASN A 2 54.01 12.86 -3.57
N GLY A 3 53.13 11.87 -3.25
CA GLY A 3 52.29 11.18 -4.22
C GLY A 3 50.82 11.47 -3.99
N ARG A 4 50.27 12.54 -4.62
CA ARG A 4 48.83 12.83 -4.66
C ARG A 4 48.18 11.89 -5.70
N GLY A 5 47.47 10.87 -5.25
CA GLY A 5 46.59 10.04 -6.05
C GLY A 5 45.26 10.75 -6.29
N GLN A 6 45.07 11.27 -7.50
CA GLN A 6 43.82 11.84 -7.98
C GLN A 6 42.83 10.68 -8.28
N ARG A 7 41.70 10.62 -7.58
CA ARG A 7 40.60 9.68 -7.85
C ARG A 7 39.64 10.32 -8.84
N PRO A 8 39.32 9.69 -9.99
CA PRO A 8 38.29 10.19 -10.87
C PRO A 8 36.90 9.96 -10.26
N THR A 9 36.16 11.04 -10.13
CA THR A 9 34.75 11.05 -9.73
C THR A 9 33.92 10.57 -10.92
N LEU A 10 33.42 9.36 -10.88
CA LEU A 10 32.47 8.82 -11.86
C LEU A 10 31.09 9.36 -11.51
N LEU A 11 30.61 10.32 -12.28
CA LEU A 11 29.22 10.82 -12.25
C LEU A 11 28.33 9.79 -12.93
N VAL A 12 27.65 8.96 -12.13
CA VAL A 12 26.58 8.08 -12.64
C VAL A 12 25.29 8.90 -12.66
N VAL A 13 24.89 9.28 -13.86
CA VAL A 13 23.57 9.87 -14.12
C VAL A 13 22.55 8.73 -14.14
N CYS A 14 21.84 8.54 -13.03
CA CYS A 14 20.67 7.67 -12.99
C CYS A 14 19.49 8.39 -13.66
N ALA A 15 19.17 8.02 -14.90
CA ALA A 15 17.92 8.39 -15.55
C ALA A 15 16.79 7.56 -14.92
N VAL A 16 16.00 8.19 -14.05
CA VAL A 16 14.79 7.61 -13.47
C VAL A 16 13.70 7.65 -14.54
N LEU A 17 13.41 6.51 -15.15
CA LEU A 17 12.24 6.32 -16.00
C LEU A 17 11.00 6.16 -15.10
N LEU A 18 10.27 7.24 -14.92
CA LEU A 18 8.92 7.24 -14.34
C LEU A 18 7.95 6.66 -15.37
N THR A 19 7.72 5.34 -15.33
CA THR A 19 6.60 4.73 -16.05
C THR A 19 5.33 4.97 -15.24
N GLY A 20 4.61 6.06 -15.58
CA GLY A 20 3.29 6.35 -15.04
C GLY A 20 2.27 5.32 -15.50
N CYS A 21 1.37 4.90 -14.62
CA CYS A 21 0.17 4.17 -14.96
C CYS A 21 -0.72 5.04 -15.87
N ALA A 22 -0.72 4.77 -17.17
CA ALA A 22 -1.55 5.46 -18.15
C ALA A 22 -2.91 4.76 -18.24
N SER A 23 -3.95 5.40 -17.71
CA SER A 23 -5.35 5.02 -17.96
C SER A 23 -5.71 5.38 -19.41
N ALA A 24 -5.94 4.39 -20.24
CA ALA A 24 -6.45 4.56 -21.60
C ALA A 24 -7.97 4.82 -21.58
N THR A 25 -8.38 6.03 -21.95
CA THR A 25 -9.78 6.40 -22.20
C THR A 25 -10.13 6.11 -23.67
N PRO A 26 -11.21 5.37 -24.00
CA PRO A 26 -11.65 5.21 -25.38
C PRO A 26 -12.37 6.47 -25.89
N PRO A 27 -12.29 6.80 -27.19
CA PRO A 27 -12.97 7.95 -27.77
C PRO A 27 -14.46 7.70 -27.95
N ASN A 28 -15.29 8.58 -27.38
CA ASN A 28 -16.73 8.63 -27.64
C ASN A 28 -17.01 9.32 -28.97
N THR A 29 -17.67 8.62 -29.87
CA THR A 29 -18.24 9.13 -31.11
C THR A 29 -19.57 9.83 -30.81
N HIS A 30 -19.68 11.12 -31.13
CA HIS A 30 -20.88 11.93 -30.98
C HIS A 30 -21.96 11.54 -31.99
N SER A 31 -23.16 11.27 -31.51
CA SER A 31 -24.40 11.40 -32.31
C SER A 31 -25.36 12.36 -31.59
N ASN A 32 -25.63 13.49 -32.26
CA ASN A 32 -26.57 14.52 -31.82
C ASN A 32 -28.01 14.04 -32.01
N LEU A 33 -28.87 14.16 -30.95
CA LEU A 33 -30.33 14.37 -31.05
C LEU A 33 -30.82 15.16 -29.81
N PRO A 34 -31.87 15.96 -29.92
CA PRO A 34 -32.13 17.06 -28.98
C PRO A 34 -32.84 16.65 -27.69
N ALA A 35 -32.65 17.48 -26.66
CA ALA A 35 -33.08 17.34 -25.27
C ALA A 35 -34.61 17.31 -25.06
N PRO A 36 -35.05 16.71 -23.97
CA PRO A 36 -35.95 17.43 -23.08
C PRO A 36 -35.32 17.68 -21.70
N THR A 37 -35.55 18.87 -21.22
CA THR A 37 -35.24 19.41 -19.92
C THR A 37 -35.79 18.55 -18.79
N SER A 38 -34.95 18.00 -17.92
CA SER A 38 -35.39 17.47 -16.64
C SER A 38 -34.33 17.80 -15.59
N ALA A 39 -34.83 18.34 -14.50
CA ALA A 39 -34.09 18.88 -13.37
C ALA A 39 -33.00 17.92 -12.83
N ALA A 40 -31.81 18.46 -12.69
CA ALA A 40 -30.69 17.80 -12.03
C ALA A 40 -30.99 17.67 -10.53
N ALA A 41 -31.35 16.48 -10.10
CA ALA A 41 -31.13 16.07 -8.73
C ALA A 41 -29.64 15.70 -8.61
N ALA A 42 -28.89 16.53 -7.88
CA ALA A 42 -27.55 16.20 -7.45
C ALA A 42 -27.65 14.99 -6.53
N GLY A 43 -27.51 13.80 -7.13
CA GLY A 43 -27.35 12.56 -6.41
C GLY A 43 -25.98 12.55 -5.76
N ALA A 44 -25.93 12.91 -4.47
CA ALA A 44 -24.83 12.50 -3.62
C ALA A 44 -24.78 10.97 -3.70
N SER A 45 -23.78 10.43 -4.36
CA SER A 45 -23.46 9.00 -4.30
C SER A 45 -23.01 8.69 -2.87
N SER A 46 -23.99 8.45 -1.99
CA SER A 46 -23.75 7.74 -0.75
C SER A 46 -23.30 6.34 -1.16
N SER A 47 -22.01 6.08 -1.01
CA SER A 47 -21.47 4.73 -1.02
C SER A 47 -22.16 3.97 0.11
N GLN A 48 -23.30 3.33 -0.21
CA GLN A 48 -23.95 2.38 0.68
C GLN A 48 -22.91 1.30 0.95
N GLY A 49 -22.53 1.16 2.22
CA GLY A 49 -21.62 0.13 2.69
C GLY A 49 -22.12 -1.24 2.23
N GLY A 50 -21.54 -1.74 1.14
CA GLY A 50 -21.77 -3.11 0.70
C GLY A 50 -21.38 -4.07 1.80
N ALA A 51 -22.01 -5.24 1.87
CA ALA A 51 -21.72 -6.28 2.86
C ALA A 51 -20.27 -6.84 2.77
N GLY A 52 -19.41 -6.31 1.93
CA GLY A 52 -18.04 -6.74 1.68
C GLY A 52 -17.01 -5.61 1.68
N PRO A 53 -15.72 -5.97 1.56
CA PRO A 53 -14.63 -5.00 1.52
C PRO A 53 -14.67 -4.14 0.26
N SER A 54 -14.23 -2.87 0.37
CA SER A 54 -14.07 -1.97 -0.78
C SER A 54 -12.99 -2.45 -1.75
N GLU A 55 -12.99 -1.95 -2.98
CA GLU A 55 -11.94 -2.26 -3.97
C GLU A 55 -10.55 -1.89 -3.46
N SER A 56 -10.41 -0.74 -2.81
CA SER A 56 -9.14 -0.33 -2.21
C SER A 56 -8.69 -1.25 -1.06
N ALA A 57 -9.60 -1.87 -0.32
CA ALA A 57 -9.21 -2.89 0.65
C ALA A 57 -8.83 -4.20 -0.05
N GLN A 58 -9.58 -4.63 -1.06
CA GLN A 58 -9.30 -5.87 -1.82
C GLN A 58 -7.97 -5.80 -2.59
N MET A 59 -7.51 -4.59 -2.94
CA MET A 59 -6.27 -4.35 -3.67
C MET A 59 -5.06 -5.04 -3.02
N ILE A 60 -4.99 -5.14 -1.67
CA ILE A 60 -3.86 -5.78 -0.97
C ILE A 60 -3.68 -7.26 -1.30
N CYS A 61 -4.66 -7.89 -1.94
CA CYS A 61 -4.63 -9.29 -2.41
C CYS A 61 -4.73 -9.39 -3.95
N SER A 62 -4.70 -8.26 -4.67
CA SER A 62 -4.76 -8.21 -6.13
C SER A 62 -3.51 -8.81 -6.78
N LEU A 63 -3.63 -9.16 -8.05
CA LEU A 63 -2.48 -9.66 -8.83
C LEU A 63 -1.36 -8.63 -8.89
N GLU A 64 -1.70 -7.35 -8.99
CA GLU A 64 -0.73 -6.26 -9.05
C GLU A 64 0.12 -6.20 -7.77
N VAL A 65 -0.53 -6.16 -6.59
CA VAL A 65 0.18 -6.13 -5.30
C VAL A 65 0.95 -7.44 -5.06
N LYS A 66 0.42 -8.59 -5.46
CA LYS A 66 1.16 -9.86 -5.40
C LYS A 66 2.45 -9.82 -6.22
N THR A 67 2.39 -9.24 -7.42
CA THR A 67 3.57 -9.08 -8.29
C THR A 67 4.60 -8.13 -7.66
N GLN A 68 4.14 -7.02 -7.05
CA GLN A 68 5.02 -6.10 -6.34
C GLN A 68 5.65 -6.74 -5.11
N VAL A 69 4.89 -7.50 -4.32
CA VAL A 69 5.40 -8.26 -3.18
C VAL A 69 6.49 -9.24 -3.64
N ALA A 70 6.24 -9.99 -4.73
CA ALA A 70 7.23 -10.90 -5.28
C ALA A 70 8.50 -10.17 -5.72
N ALA A 71 8.37 -9.03 -6.40
CA ALA A 71 9.51 -8.22 -6.85
C ALA A 71 10.34 -7.68 -5.68
N ILE A 72 9.70 -7.10 -4.66
CA ILE A 72 10.37 -6.55 -3.47
C ILE A 72 11.07 -7.65 -2.67
N LEU A 73 10.47 -8.84 -2.60
CA LEU A 73 11.04 -9.99 -1.89
C LEU A 73 12.02 -10.80 -2.75
N HIS A 74 12.25 -10.42 -4.01
CA HIS A 74 13.07 -11.14 -4.98
C HIS A 74 12.64 -12.62 -5.16
N LEU A 75 11.32 -12.85 -5.16
CA LEU A 75 10.77 -14.19 -5.39
C LEU A 75 10.63 -14.46 -6.89
N PRO A 76 10.85 -15.71 -7.34
CA PRO A 76 10.68 -16.06 -8.75
C PRO A 76 9.23 -15.97 -9.21
N ASP A 77 8.28 -16.24 -8.31
CA ASP A 77 6.85 -16.26 -8.55
C ASP A 77 6.07 -15.53 -7.46
N SER A 78 4.85 -15.10 -7.78
CA SER A 78 3.93 -14.54 -6.78
C SER A 78 3.56 -15.60 -5.75
N PRO A 79 3.73 -15.31 -4.44
CA PRO A 79 3.44 -16.27 -3.38
C PRO A 79 1.93 -16.58 -3.29
N PRO A 80 1.56 -17.81 -2.87
CA PRO A 80 0.17 -18.14 -2.60
C PRO A 80 -0.38 -17.24 -1.50
N THR A 81 -1.67 -16.90 -1.62
CA THR A 81 -2.35 -16.04 -0.65
C THR A 81 -3.67 -16.64 -0.21
N THR A 82 -4.06 -16.31 1.03
CA THR A 82 -5.43 -16.49 1.53
C THR A 82 -5.97 -15.15 1.98
N SER A 83 -7.28 -14.91 1.77
CA SER A 83 -7.92 -13.68 2.20
C SER A 83 -9.14 -13.95 3.06
N SER A 84 -9.48 -12.99 3.92
CA SER A 84 -10.69 -13.02 4.76
C SER A 84 -11.24 -11.61 4.96
N TRP A 85 -12.54 -11.53 5.23
CA TRP A 85 -13.24 -10.31 5.60
C TRP A 85 -14.02 -10.56 6.88
N ALA A 86 -13.73 -9.82 7.93
CA ALA A 86 -14.43 -9.87 9.21
C ALA A 86 -14.28 -8.53 9.93
N ASP A 87 -15.33 -8.09 10.62
CA ASP A 87 -15.31 -6.88 11.46
C ASP A 87 -14.75 -5.63 10.76
N HIS A 88 -15.12 -5.44 9.49
CA HIS A 88 -14.60 -4.36 8.63
C HIS A 88 -13.07 -4.41 8.40
N VAL A 89 -12.45 -5.57 8.60
CA VAL A 89 -11.04 -5.81 8.28
C VAL A 89 -10.93 -6.78 7.11
N TYR A 90 -10.35 -6.32 6.01
CA TYR A 90 -9.91 -7.21 4.94
C TYR A 90 -8.47 -7.61 5.18
N THR A 91 -8.20 -8.89 5.21
CA THR A 91 -6.86 -9.45 5.47
C THR A 91 -6.42 -10.28 4.28
N CYS A 92 -5.17 -10.10 3.86
CA CYS A 92 -4.47 -10.93 2.89
C CYS A 92 -3.20 -11.49 3.52
N VAL A 93 -3.10 -12.81 3.59
CA VAL A 93 -1.92 -13.51 4.11
C VAL A 93 -1.14 -14.10 2.94
N TYR A 94 0.10 -13.69 2.80
CA TYR A 94 1.07 -14.21 1.84
C TYR A 94 1.85 -15.34 2.49
N HIS A 95 1.78 -16.53 1.94
CA HIS A 95 2.44 -17.73 2.47
C HIS A 95 3.86 -17.83 1.89
N LEU A 96 4.84 -17.35 2.66
CA LEU A 96 6.26 -17.42 2.31
C LEU A 96 6.93 -18.56 3.08
N ALA A 97 7.96 -19.17 2.50
CA ALA A 97 8.69 -20.27 3.13
C ALA A 97 9.25 -19.94 4.54
N PRO A 98 9.81 -18.73 4.80
CA PRO A 98 10.33 -18.37 6.12
C PRO A 98 9.25 -17.91 7.12
N GLY A 99 8.01 -17.74 6.69
CA GLY A 99 6.90 -17.29 7.54
C GLY A 99 5.91 -16.39 6.79
N PRO A 100 4.71 -16.17 7.34
CA PRO A 100 3.69 -15.36 6.69
C PRO A 100 4.02 -13.86 6.72
N LEU A 101 3.73 -13.19 5.60
CA LEU A 101 3.54 -11.74 5.52
C LEU A 101 2.03 -11.48 5.54
N THR A 102 1.57 -10.61 6.41
CA THR A 102 0.15 -10.25 6.50
C THR A 102 -0.08 -8.79 6.15
N LEU A 103 -0.97 -8.56 5.21
CA LEU A 103 -1.52 -7.24 4.90
C LEU A 103 -2.96 -7.19 5.40
N SER A 104 -3.37 -6.09 6.02
CA SER A 104 -4.76 -5.89 6.40
C SER A 104 -5.19 -4.45 6.24
N VAL A 105 -6.45 -4.25 5.86
CA VAL A 105 -7.08 -2.94 5.73
C VAL A 105 -8.32 -2.93 6.62
N GLN A 106 -8.30 -2.10 7.65
CA GLN A 106 -9.49 -1.75 8.43
C GLN A 106 -10.22 -0.61 7.73
N GLU A 107 -11.48 -0.79 7.46
CA GLU A 107 -12.37 0.26 6.97
C GLU A 107 -13.13 0.89 8.12
N SER A 108 -13.17 2.21 8.16
CA SER A 108 -13.92 2.99 9.15
C SER A 108 -15.04 3.75 8.48
N ALA A 109 -16.15 3.95 9.19
CA ALA A 109 -17.32 4.63 8.65
C ALA A 109 -17.06 6.13 8.35
N ASP A 110 -16.13 6.74 9.08
CA ASP A 110 -15.84 8.16 9.00
C ASP A 110 -14.39 8.47 9.42
N PRO A 111 -13.87 9.70 9.11
CA PRO A 111 -12.50 10.09 9.42
C PRO A 111 -12.17 10.09 10.92
N ALA A 112 -13.13 10.38 11.81
CA ALA A 112 -12.87 10.42 13.25
C ALA A 112 -12.68 9.00 13.81
N SER A 113 -13.51 8.06 13.38
CA SER A 113 -13.39 6.63 13.70
C SER A 113 -12.07 6.06 13.19
N ALA A 114 -11.67 6.42 11.95
CA ALA A 114 -10.41 6.00 11.38
C ALA A 114 -9.20 6.48 12.20
N ARG A 115 -9.17 7.75 12.58
CA ARG A 115 -8.12 8.31 13.43
C ARG A 115 -8.07 7.67 14.81
N THR A 116 -9.23 7.37 15.39
CA THR A 116 -9.34 6.69 16.68
C THR A 116 -8.76 5.28 16.59
N TYR A 117 -9.12 4.52 15.56
CA TYR A 117 -8.58 3.18 15.31
C TYR A 117 -7.05 3.21 15.10
N PHE A 118 -6.57 4.15 14.28
CA PHE A 118 -5.14 4.34 14.02
C PHE A 118 -4.37 4.67 15.31
N ALA A 119 -4.87 5.60 16.13
CA ALA A 119 -4.27 5.97 17.41
C ALA A 119 -4.24 4.81 18.41
N THR A 120 -5.34 4.06 18.52
CA THR A 120 -5.41 2.85 19.36
C THR A 120 -4.46 1.76 18.89
N SER A 121 -4.32 1.57 17.57
CA SER A 121 -3.36 0.64 16.99
C SER A 121 -1.93 1.01 17.33
N LYS A 122 -1.61 2.31 17.32
CA LYS A 122 -0.30 2.84 17.72
C LYS A 122 0.04 2.52 19.17
N GLN A 123 -0.92 2.65 20.08
CA GLN A 123 -0.72 2.38 21.51
C GLN A 123 -0.43 0.91 21.82
N ARG A 124 -0.88 -0.01 20.97
CA ARG A 124 -0.65 -1.46 21.11
C ARG A 124 0.75 -1.90 20.65
N LEU A 125 1.50 -1.03 20.00
CA LEU A 125 2.83 -1.29 19.47
C LEU A 125 3.88 -0.53 20.28
N ALA A 126 4.99 -1.20 20.62
CA ALA A 126 6.07 -0.59 21.36
C ALA A 126 6.99 0.23 20.43
N ALA A 127 7.57 1.32 20.96
CA ALA A 127 8.67 2.09 20.36
C ALA A 127 8.47 2.49 18.89
N VAL A 128 7.24 2.93 18.53
CA VAL A 128 6.89 3.30 17.16
C VAL A 128 7.64 4.56 16.69
N ARG A 129 8.08 4.55 15.44
CA ARG A 129 8.68 5.69 14.73
C ARG A 129 7.67 6.21 13.69
N GLN A 130 7.44 7.52 13.67
CA GLN A 130 6.61 8.13 12.64
C GLN A 130 7.30 8.05 11.27
N LEU A 131 6.51 7.78 10.24
CA LEU A 131 6.93 7.81 8.84
C LEU A 131 6.28 9.01 8.15
N SER A 132 7.05 9.66 7.28
CA SER A 132 6.59 10.78 6.44
C SER A 132 6.36 10.30 5.00
N GLY A 133 5.42 10.94 4.29
CA GLY A 133 5.19 10.66 2.87
C GLY A 133 4.37 9.39 2.58
N LEU A 134 3.78 8.78 3.59
CA LEU A 134 2.88 7.64 3.45
C LEU A 134 1.50 7.98 4.00
N GLY A 135 0.49 8.07 3.13
CA GLY A 135 -0.87 8.42 3.50
C GLY A 135 -0.99 9.75 4.25
N GLU A 136 -2.03 9.90 5.06
CA GLU A 136 -2.22 11.06 5.95
C GLU A 136 -1.30 10.96 7.18
N PHE A 137 -1.22 9.78 7.76
CA PHE A 137 -0.37 9.44 8.89
C PHE A 137 0.18 8.03 8.76
N ALA A 138 1.44 7.84 9.18
CA ALA A 138 2.03 6.51 9.22
C ALA A 138 3.04 6.37 10.36
N TYR A 139 3.21 5.13 10.83
CA TYR A 139 4.26 4.77 11.77
C TYR A 139 4.78 3.35 11.51
N ALA A 140 6.02 3.11 11.91
CA ALA A 140 6.65 1.80 11.91
C ALA A 140 7.01 1.38 13.34
N ALA A 141 6.82 0.11 13.65
CA ALA A 141 7.29 -0.53 14.87
C ALA A 141 8.56 -1.35 14.59
N PRO A 142 9.54 -1.37 15.49
CA PRO A 142 10.82 -2.06 15.28
C PRO A 142 10.68 -3.59 15.14
N ALA A 143 9.56 -4.15 15.59
CA ALA A 143 9.24 -5.56 15.40
C ALA A 143 8.93 -5.95 13.93
N GLY A 144 8.69 -4.96 13.03
CA GLY A 144 8.36 -5.21 11.62
C GLY A 144 6.88 -5.04 11.31
N SER A 145 6.23 -4.03 11.89
CA SER A 145 4.89 -3.60 11.48
C SER A 145 4.92 -2.17 11.00
N VAL A 146 4.22 -1.89 9.90
CA VAL A 146 3.94 -0.53 9.42
C VAL A 146 2.43 -0.34 9.38
N VAL A 147 1.98 0.82 9.85
CA VAL A 147 0.56 1.19 9.82
C VAL A 147 0.42 2.55 9.15
N VAL A 148 -0.50 2.64 8.19
CA VAL A 148 -0.78 3.84 7.39
C VAL A 148 -2.26 4.15 7.46
N LEU A 149 -2.60 5.41 7.73
CA LEU A 149 -3.96 5.94 7.62
C LEU A 149 -4.11 6.70 6.32
N LYS A 150 -5.12 6.36 5.51
CA LYS A 150 -5.52 7.07 4.31
C LYS A 150 -6.99 6.79 3.98
N ASP A 151 -7.72 7.81 3.54
CA ASP A 151 -9.10 7.69 3.03
C ASP A 151 -10.04 6.89 3.96
N ASN A 152 -10.08 7.21 5.25
CA ASN A 152 -10.84 6.50 6.30
C ASN A 152 -10.46 5.02 6.45
N LYS A 153 -9.34 4.57 5.89
CA LYS A 153 -8.86 3.20 5.97
C LYS A 153 -7.50 3.16 6.64
N THR A 154 -7.28 2.12 7.42
CA THR A 154 -5.99 1.86 8.07
C THR A 154 -5.37 0.60 7.47
N LEU A 155 -4.34 0.78 6.65
CA LEU A 155 -3.51 -0.31 6.16
C LEU A 155 -2.52 -0.71 7.25
N ARG A 156 -2.39 -2.02 7.52
CA ARG A 156 -1.32 -2.59 8.33
C ARG A 156 -0.55 -3.62 7.53
N ILE A 157 0.76 -3.48 7.54
CA ILE A 157 1.72 -4.45 7.03
C ILE A 157 2.39 -5.08 8.23
N ASP A 158 2.36 -6.41 8.30
CA ASP A 158 2.93 -7.17 9.41
C ASP A 158 3.89 -8.23 8.87
N VAL A 159 5.18 -8.00 9.07
CA VAL A 159 6.28 -8.91 8.73
C VAL A 159 6.97 -9.47 9.98
N THR A 160 6.30 -9.39 11.14
CA THR A 160 6.88 -9.82 12.43
C THR A 160 7.21 -11.32 12.47
N LYS A 161 6.57 -12.11 11.62
CA LYS A 161 6.80 -13.56 11.50
C LYS A 161 7.94 -13.93 10.55
N LEU A 162 8.46 -12.96 9.79
CA LEU A 162 9.65 -13.16 8.98
C LEU A 162 10.92 -13.05 9.84
N PRO A 163 12.06 -13.64 9.42
CA PRO A 163 13.35 -13.42 10.03
C PRO A 163 13.69 -11.93 10.14
N SER A 164 14.57 -11.56 11.10
CA SER A 164 15.00 -10.16 11.28
C SER A 164 15.69 -9.57 10.04
N GLN A 165 16.29 -10.43 9.23
CA GLN A 165 16.84 -10.12 7.91
C GLN A 165 16.26 -11.09 6.89
N PHE A 166 15.92 -10.59 5.70
CA PHE A 166 15.29 -11.35 4.64
C PHE A 166 15.84 -10.95 3.27
N GLY A 167 15.87 -11.90 2.34
CA GLY A 167 16.31 -11.67 0.96
C GLY A 167 17.81 -11.79 0.72
N GLN A 168 18.23 -11.57 -0.53
CA GLN A 168 19.64 -11.50 -0.96
C GLN A 168 19.81 -10.34 -1.94
N PRO A 169 20.58 -9.30 -1.56
CA PRO A 169 21.24 -9.09 -0.25
C PRO A 169 20.25 -9.00 0.90
N PRO A 170 20.65 -9.36 2.14
CA PRO A 170 19.76 -9.33 3.29
C PRO A 170 19.34 -7.90 3.63
N VAL A 171 18.04 -7.64 3.72
CA VAL A 171 17.42 -6.41 4.19
C VAL A 171 16.78 -6.62 5.57
N LEU A 172 16.74 -5.57 6.37
CA LEU A 172 16.02 -5.61 7.64
C LEU A 172 14.52 -5.73 7.36
N ARG A 173 13.83 -6.60 8.10
CA ARG A 173 12.37 -6.75 7.94
C ARG A 173 11.59 -5.45 8.18
N THR A 174 12.12 -4.53 8.99
CA THR A 174 11.54 -3.19 9.20
C THR A 174 11.60 -2.31 7.96
N ASP A 175 12.69 -2.41 7.20
CA ASP A 175 12.87 -1.67 5.95
C ASP A 175 11.99 -2.28 4.87
N LEU A 176 11.94 -3.60 4.80
CA LEU A 176 11.02 -4.35 3.96
C LEU A 176 9.55 -3.94 4.18
N ALA A 177 9.10 -3.85 5.44
CA ALA A 177 7.74 -3.40 5.75
C ALA A 177 7.45 -1.98 5.25
N SER A 178 8.45 -1.09 5.34
CA SER A 178 8.33 0.30 4.88
C SER A 178 8.31 0.39 3.35
N GLU A 179 9.10 -0.43 2.67
CA GLU A 179 9.13 -0.52 1.21
C GLU A 179 7.81 -1.07 0.65
N LEU A 180 7.28 -2.13 1.26
CA LEU A 180 5.96 -2.66 0.92
C LEU A 180 4.85 -1.61 1.13
N ALA A 181 4.92 -0.84 2.23
CA ALA A 181 3.96 0.24 2.47
C ALA A 181 4.02 1.30 1.37
N ALA A 182 5.21 1.71 0.96
CA ALA A 182 5.38 2.70 -0.10
C ALA A 182 4.85 2.20 -1.45
N ALA A 183 5.14 0.94 -1.80
CA ALA A 183 4.66 0.32 -3.03
C ALA A 183 3.13 0.23 -3.07
N ILE A 184 2.51 -0.26 -1.98
CA ILE A 184 1.05 -0.38 -1.88
C ILE A 184 0.38 1.01 -1.94
N MET A 185 0.93 2.01 -1.23
CA MET A 185 0.40 3.37 -1.27
C MET A 185 0.52 4.03 -2.64
N GLY A 186 1.51 3.66 -3.45
CA GLY A 186 1.65 4.10 -4.85
C GLY A 186 0.52 3.62 -5.76
N CYS A 187 -0.04 2.44 -5.48
CA CYS A 187 -1.19 1.88 -6.21
C CYS A 187 -2.53 2.20 -5.55
N TRP A 188 -2.54 2.83 -4.36
CA TRP A 188 -3.75 3.15 -3.65
C TRP A 188 -4.54 4.25 -4.36
N THR A 189 -5.52 3.85 -5.14
CA THR A 189 -6.48 4.78 -5.73
C THR A 189 -7.54 5.10 -4.68
N GLY A 190 -7.64 6.38 -4.30
CA GLY A 190 -8.71 6.85 -3.44
C GLY A 190 -10.06 6.59 -4.10
N ALA A 191 -11.00 6.03 -3.34
CA ALA A 191 -12.41 5.92 -3.72
C ALA A 191 -13.15 7.18 -3.30
#